data_314877e81cd709cef771cde526356e0a
#
_entry.id   314877e81cd709cef771cde526356e0a
#
_cell.length_a   1.000
_cell.length_b   1.000
_cell.length_c   1.000
_cell.angle_alpha   90.00
_cell.angle_beta   90.00
_cell.angle_gamma   90.00
#
_symmetry.space_group_name_H-M   'P 1'
#
loop_
_entity.id
_entity.type
_entity.pdbx_description
1 polymer ?
#
loop_
_entity_poly.entity_id
_entity_poly.type
_entity_poly.pdbx_seq_one_letter_code
_entity_poly.pdbx_strand_id
1 'polypeptide(L)'
;LGDRVLVQMGTLGKALGGFGAYVAGSRALRELLINRCRSFIFTTSLPPAVMAMAIAAIDLVKDEPQRRDALWQNCRHLTEGLRPLGFRLEASSSPILPLIIGDAAKCMKFSEQLLEQGVFAQGIRPPTVAPGTSRLRITLMATHTRDHIERALKVFEEVRAAV
;
A
#
# COMPACT_ATOMS: atom_id res chain seq x y z
N LEU A 1 12.03 0.47 17.70
CA LEU A 1 10.92 -0.51 17.71
C LEU A 1 11.45 -1.95 17.80
N GLY A 2 12.61 -2.28 17.16
CA GLY A 2 13.16 -3.63 17.12
C GLY A 2 13.29 -4.30 18.48
N ASP A 3 13.82 -3.59 19.45
CA ASP A 3 14.08 -4.13 20.79
C ASP A 3 12.81 -4.39 21.62
N ARG A 4 11.65 -3.84 21.20
CA ARG A 4 10.37 -4.01 21.87
C ARG A 4 9.44 -4.99 21.18
N VAL A 5 9.78 -5.44 19.98
CA VAL A 5 8.98 -6.38 19.18
C VAL A 5 9.77 -7.67 19.02
N LEU A 6 9.39 -8.69 19.79
CA LEU A 6 10.12 -9.98 19.83
C LEU A 6 10.03 -10.74 18.51
N VAL A 7 8.94 -10.61 17.78
CA VAL A 7 8.70 -11.31 16.50
C VAL A 7 8.26 -10.27 15.47
N GLN A 8 9.01 -10.14 14.39
CA GLN A 8 8.69 -9.27 13.27
C GLN A 8 8.43 -10.14 12.03
N MET A 9 7.30 -9.90 11.38
CA MET A 9 6.92 -10.58 10.13
C MET A 9 6.66 -9.57 9.03
N GLY A 10 7.16 -9.86 7.85
CA GLY A 10 6.92 -9.04 6.68
C GLY A 10 6.74 -9.87 5.42
N THR A 11 6.01 -9.30 4.46
CA THR A 11 5.84 -9.91 3.13
C THR A 11 6.72 -9.20 2.11
N LEU A 12 7.26 -9.97 1.17
CA LEU A 12 8.13 -9.47 0.09
C LEU A 12 7.35 -9.14 -1.20
N GLY A 13 6.07 -9.54 -1.28
CA GLY A 13 5.24 -9.41 -2.48
C GLY A 13 4.49 -8.08 -2.62
N LYS A 14 4.82 -7.05 -1.85
CA LYS A 14 4.21 -5.71 -1.91
C LYS A 14 5.24 -4.68 -2.34
N ALA A 15 5.63 -3.78 -1.45
CA ALA A 15 6.57 -2.69 -1.76
C ALA A 15 7.93 -3.18 -2.31
N LEU A 16 8.36 -4.38 -1.94
CA LEU A 16 9.61 -4.98 -2.43
C LEU A 16 9.48 -5.69 -3.79
N GLY A 17 8.26 -5.77 -4.34
CA GLY A 17 8.00 -6.32 -5.69
C GLY A 17 8.37 -7.78 -5.87
N GLY A 18 8.54 -8.52 -4.77
CA GLY A 18 9.03 -9.87 -4.74
C GLY A 18 7.99 -10.94 -4.45
N PHE A 19 8.43 -12.07 -3.93
CA PHE A 19 7.60 -13.18 -3.52
C PHE A 19 8.06 -13.73 -2.17
N GLY A 20 7.11 -14.21 -1.34
CA GLY A 20 7.38 -14.82 -0.06
C GLY A 20 7.20 -13.87 1.12
N ALA A 21 7.66 -14.34 2.28
CA ALA A 21 7.60 -13.62 3.55
C ALA A 21 8.81 -14.00 4.41
N TYR A 22 9.06 -13.20 5.42
CA TYR A 22 10.11 -13.48 6.40
C TYR A 22 9.58 -13.32 7.83
N VAL A 23 10.23 -14.01 8.74
CA VAL A 23 10.13 -13.76 10.17
C VAL A 23 11.50 -13.41 10.70
N ALA A 24 11.60 -12.34 11.46
CA ALA A 24 12.82 -11.86 12.08
C ALA A 24 12.63 -11.71 13.60
N GLY A 25 13.71 -11.97 14.34
CA GLY A 25 13.72 -11.89 15.79
C GLY A 25 15.04 -12.38 16.36
N SER A 26 15.05 -12.78 17.64
CA SER A 26 16.23 -13.28 18.31
C SER A 26 16.77 -14.57 17.67
N ARG A 27 18.05 -14.87 17.91
CA ARG A 27 18.64 -16.16 17.50
C ARG A 27 17.86 -17.36 18.04
N ALA A 28 17.40 -17.27 19.29
CA ALA A 28 16.60 -18.33 19.91
C ALA A 28 15.26 -18.54 19.16
N LEU A 29 14.58 -17.47 18.75
CA LEU A 29 13.38 -17.57 17.91
C LEU A 29 13.69 -18.25 16.57
N ARG A 30 14.77 -17.84 15.90
CA ARG A 30 15.17 -18.45 14.63
C ARG A 30 15.40 -19.96 14.78
N GLU A 31 16.17 -20.38 15.79
CA GLU A 31 16.45 -21.80 16.06
C GLU A 31 15.14 -22.55 16.39
N LEU A 32 14.24 -21.95 17.17
CA LEU A 32 12.94 -22.52 17.46
C LEU A 32 12.13 -22.78 16.19
N LEU A 33 12.05 -21.78 15.29
CA LEU A 33 11.29 -21.89 14.03
C LEU A 33 11.89 -22.96 13.11
N ILE A 34 13.20 -23.03 12.97
CA ILE A 34 13.87 -24.03 12.14
C ILE A 34 13.57 -25.44 12.64
N ASN A 35 13.48 -25.63 13.95
CA ASN A 35 13.31 -26.97 14.55
C ASN A 35 11.85 -27.36 14.85
N ARG A 36 10.91 -26.40 14.90
CA ARG A 36 9.53 -26.67 15.38
C ARG A 36 8.44 -26.14 14.46
N CYS A 37 8.76 -25.23 13.52
CA CYS A 37 7.74 -24.68 12.62
C CYS A 37 7.47 -25.67 11.47
N ARG A 38 6.39 -26.45 11.59
CA ARG A 38 6.04 -27.49 10.62
C ARG A 38 5.88 -26.96 9.21
N SER A 39 5.24 -25.80 9.02
CA SER A 39 5.06 -25.18 7.70
C SER A 39 6.37 -24.70 7.08
N PHE A 40 7.40 -24.49 7.88
CA PHE A 40 8.75 -24.18 7.38
C PHE A 40 9.54 -25.47 7.07
N ILE A 41 9.49 -26.45 7.97
CA ILE A 41 10.28 -27.70 7.87
C ILE A 41 9.81 -28.55 6.68
N PHE A 42 8.48 -28.64 6.45
CA PHE A 42 7.87 -29.52 5.46
C PHE A 42 7.43 -28.80 4.18
N THR A 43 8.08 -27.68 3.85
CA THR A 43 7.82 -26.97 2.60
C THR A 43 9.03 -27.07 1.66
N THR A 44 8.75 -26.96 0.36
CA THR A 44 9.80 -26.74 -0.63
C THR A 44 10.29 -25.31 -0.53
N SER A 45 11.60 -25.12 -0.44
CA SER A 45 12.20 -23.77 -0.37
C SER A 45 11.92 -22.95 -1.62
N LEU A 46 11.99 -21.62 -1.46
CA LEU A 46 11.86 -20.69 -2.58
C LEU A 46 13.05 -20.87 -3.56
N PRO A 47 12.82 -20.68 -4.87
CA PRO A 47 13.90 -20.71 -5.86
C PRO A 47 14.99 -19.68 -5.55
N PRO A 48 16.27 -19.98 -5.83
CA PRO A 48 17.39 -19.06 -5.59
C PRO A 48 17.21 -17.68 -6.25
N ALA A 49 16.57 -17.61 -7.41
CA ALA A 49 16.29 -16.36 -8.10
C ALA A 49 15.38 -15.43 -7.27
N VAL A 50 14.40 -15.99 -6.54
CA VAL A 50 13.51 -15.22 -5.65
C VAL A 50 14.32 -14.67 -4.46
N MET A 51 15.26 -15.44 -3.94
CA MET A 51 16.12 -14.98 -2.84
C MET A 51 17.06 -13.86 -3.30
N ALA A 52 17.68 -14.01 -4.48
CA ALA A 52 18.54 -12.97 -5.06
C ALA A 52 17.76 -11.66 -5.31
N MET A 53 16.54 -11.75 -5.84
CA MET A 53 15.65 -10.60 -6.02
C MET A 53 15.32 -9.93 -4.68
N ALA A 54 15.04 -10.70 -3.63
CA ALA A 54 14.74 -10.16 -2.30
C ALA A 54 15.94 -9.40 -1.72
N ILE A 55 17.15 -9.92 -1.88
CA ILE A 55 18.38 -9.25 -1.46
C ILE A 55 18.53 -7.92 -2.21
N ALA A 56 18.45 -7.93 -3.54
CA ALA A 56 18.57 -6.73 -4.36
C ALA A 56 17.52 -5.68 -3.99
N ALA A 57 16.26 -6.09 -3.74
CA ALA A 57 15.20 -5.17 -3.32
C ALA A 57 15.47 -4.54 -1.94
N ILE A 58 16.03 -5.31 -1.00
CA ILE A 58 16.41 -4.79 0.33
C ILE A 58 17.57 -3.80 0.20
N ASP A 59 18.55 -4.08 -0.64
CA ASP A 59 19.68 -3.19 -0.87
C ASP A 59 19.21 -1.87 -1.51
N LEU A 60 18.30 -1.91 -2.51
CA LEU A 60 17.67 -0.71 -3.06
C LEU A 60 16.94 0.13 -1.99
N VAL A 61 16.26 -0.50 -1.04
CA VAL A 61 15.60 0.22 0.06
C VAL A 61 16.61 0.95 0.94
N LYS A 62 17.80 0.39 1.15
CA LYS A 62 18.87 1.03 1.94
C LYS A 62 19.58 2.13 1.16
N ASP A 63 19.94 1.83 -0.09
CA ASP A 63 20.84 2.66 -0.88
C ASP A 63 20.12 3.83 -1.58
N GLU A 64 18.78 3.72 -1.80
CA GLU A 64 18.00 4.72 -2.49
C GLU A 64 16.86 5.31 -1.60
N PRO A 65 17.18 6.02 -0.50
CA PRO A 65 16.19 6.62 0.40
C PRO A 65 15.31 7.66 -0.31
N GLN A 66 15.81 8.31 -1.38
CA GLN A 66 15.10 9.28 -2.20
C GLN A 66 13.81 8.70 -2.83
N ARG A 67 13.70 7.38 -3.01
CA ARG A 67 12.44 6.76 -3.45
C ARG A 67 11.33 6.94 -2.41
N ARG A 68 11.67 6.83 -1.13
CA ARG A 68 10.69 7.07 -0.06
C ARG A 68 10.31 8.53 0.05
N ASP A 69 11.27 9.44 -0.16
CA ASP A 69 11.03 10.87 -0.16
C ASP A 69 10.08 11.27 -1.30
N ALA A 70 10.31 10.74 -2.52
CA ALA A 70 9.44 10.93 -3.68
C ALA A 70 8.02 10.39 -3.40
N LEU A 71 7.91 9.20 -2.79
CA LEU A 71 6.61 8.63 -2.40
C LEU A 71 5.84 9.57 -1.47
N TRP A 72 6.50 10.08 -0.43
CA TRP A 72 5.87 10.99 0.52
C TRP A 72 5.54 12.36 -0.08
N GLN A 73 6.34 12.85 -1.02
CA GLN A 73 6.02 14.06 -1.79
C GLN A 73 4.75 13.86 -2.60
N ASN A 74 4.62 12.73 -3.31
CA ASN A 74 3.43 12.38 -4.06
C ASN A 74 2.18 12.28 -3.15
N CYS A 75 2.33 11.68 -1.96
CA CYS A 75 1.25 11.60 -0.99
C CYS A 75 0.78 12.99 -0.53
N ARG A 76 1.71 13.86 -0.19
CA ARG A 76 1.39 15.25 0.21
C ARG A 76 0.70 15.99 -0.93
N HIS A 77 1.26 15.94 -2.12
CA HIS A 77 0.74 16.66 -3.29
C HIS A 77 -0.71 16.25 -3.60
N LEU A 78 -0.99 14.94 -3.66
CA LEU A 78 -2.35 14.46 -3.89
C LEU A 78 -3.30 14.84 -2.74
N THR A 79 -2.85 14.73 -1.49
CA THR A 79 -3.66 15.07 -0.32
C THR A 79 -4.04 16.56 -0.32
N GLU A 80 -3.08 17.44 -0.61
CA GLU A 80 -3.29 18.88 -0.68
C GLU A 80 -4.22 19.27 -1.83
N GLY A 81 -4.13 18.61 -2.97
CA GLY A 81 -5.02 18.82 -4.10
C GLY A 81 -6.45 18.30 -3.88
N LEU A 82 -6.63 17.22 -3.14
CA LEU A 82 -7.96 16.66 -2.85
C LEU A 82 -8.74 17.45 -1.77
N ARG A 83 -8.07 18.13 -0.85
CA ARG A 83 -8.71 18.90 0.22
C ARG A 83 -9.65 20.00 -0.28
N PRO A 84 -9.22 20.91 -1.18
CA PRO A 84 -10.08 21.97 -1.69
C PRO A 84 -11.27 21.43 -2.50
N LEU A 85 -11.16 20.20 -3.03
CA LEU A 85 -12.30 19.53 -3.67
C LEU A 85 -13.32 19.02 -2.65
N GLY A 86 -13.13 19.23 -1.35
CA GLY A 86 -14.06 18.90 -0.27
C GLY A 86 -14.14 17.40 0.05
N PHE A 87 -13.12 16.61 -0.35
CA PHE A 87 -13.06 15.21 0.05
C PHE A 87 -12.62 15.03 1.51
N ARG A 88 -13.26 14.08 2.19
CA ARG A 88 -12.90 13.70 3.55
C ARG A 88 -11.78 12.65 3.49
N LEU A 89 -10.56 13.10 3.76
CA LEU A 89 -9.39 12.24 3.90
C LEU A 89 -9.14 11.96 5.38
N GLU A 90 -9.00 10.69 5.74
CA GLU A 90 -8.50 10.32 7.06
C GLU A 90 -6.98 10.51 7.12
N ALA A 91 -6.49 10.91 8.30
CA ALA A 91 -5.06 10.99 8.52
C ALA A 91 -4.42 9.61 8.36
N SER A 92 -3.37 9.53 7.57
CA SER A 92 -2.63 8.28 7.36
C SER A 92 -1.14 8.51 7.59
N SER A 93 -0.53 7.62 8.36
CA SER A 93 0.93 7.52 8.51
C SER A 93 1.56 6.59 7.46
N SER A 94 0.81 6.22 6.43
CA SER A 94 1.24 5.33 5.36
C SER A 94 0.96 5.97 3.98
N PRO A 95 1.57 5.49 2.90
CA PRO A 95 1.29 5.96 1.55
C PRO A 95 -0.07 5.47 0.99
N ILE A 96 -0.92 4.92 1.83
CA ILE A 96 -2.30 4.56 1.51
C ILE A 96 -3.21 5.67 2.05
N LEU A 97 -3.92 6.34 1.17
CA LEU A 97 -4.82 7.45 1.50
C LEU A 97 -6.27 6.97 1.47
N PRO A 98 -6.95 6.84 2.63
CA PRO A 98 -8.37 6.49 2.68
C PRO A 98 -9.23 7.74 2.44
N LEU A 99 -9.95 7.78 1.32
CA LEU A 99 -10.90 8.82 0.97
C LEU A 99 -12.31 8.33 1.26
N ILE A 100 -12.95 8.88 2.29
CA ILE A 100 -14.23 8.40 2.80
C ILE A 100 -15.38 8.91 1.92
N ILE A 101 -16.17 7.96 1.40
CA ILE A 101 -17.40 8.22 0.63
C ILE A 101 -18.64 7.96 1.48
N GLY A 102 -18.59 6.96 2.36
CA GLY A 102 -19.67 6.58 3.27
C GLY A 102 -20.58 5.51 2.67
N ASP A 103 -21.41 5.86 1.69
CA ASP A 103 -22.31 4.92 1.02
C ASP A 103 -21.57 3.93 0.12
N ALA A 104 -21.97 2.67 0.16
CA ALA A 104 -21.30 1.60 -0.58
C ALA A 104 -21.50 1.69 -2.09
N ALA A 105 -22.74 1.97 -2.52
CA ALA A 105 -23.08 2.04 -3.95
C ALA A 105 -22.40 3.25 -4.60
N LYS A 106 -22.44 4.41 -3.94
CA LYS A 106 -21.71 5.61 -4.38
C LYS A 106 -20.21 5.37 -4.45
N CYS A 107 -19.62 4.70 -3.46
CA CYS A 107 -18.21 4.39 -3.44
C CYS A 107 -17.78 3.51 -4.63
N MET A 108 -18.56 2.50 -4.95
CA MET A 108 -18.28 1.62 -6.09
C MET A 108 -18.44 2.36 -7.42
N LYS A 109 -19.53 3.12 -7.58
CA LYS A 109 -19.75 3.94 -8.78
C LYS A 109 -18.62 4.94 -8.99
N PHE A 110 -18.14 5.58 -7.91
CA PHE A 110 -17.03 6.51 -7.96
C PHE A 110 -15.74 5.81 -8.42
N SER A 111 -15.46 4.62 -7.86
CA SER A 111 -14.30 3.81 -8.25
C SER A 111 -14.33 3.41 -9.73
N GLU A 112 -15.50 3.03 -10.25
CA GLU A 112 -15.72 2.68 -11.67
C GLU A 112 -15.49 3.86 -12.60
N GLN A 113 -16.06 5.02 -12.29
CA GLN A 113 -15.89 6.24 -13.09
C GLN A 113 -14.46 6.76 -13.11
N LEU A 114 -13.74 6.65 -11.98
CA LEU A 114 -12.30 6.96 -11.95
C LEU A 114 -11.53 6.03 -12.89
N LEU A 115 -11.85 4.73 -12.87
CA LEU A 115 -11.18 3.74 -13.70
C LEU A 115 -11.44 3.98 -15.20
N GLU A 116 -12.67 4.33 -15.59
CA GLU A 116 -13.03 4.70 -16.96
C GLU A 116 -12.20 5.87 -17.49
N GLN A 117 -11.79 6.78 -16.60
CA GLN A 117 -10.93 7.91 -16.94
C GLN A 117 -9.42 7.63 -16.69
N GLY A 118 -9.07 6.35 -16.45
CA GLY A 118 -7.68 5.90 -16.32
C GLY A 118 -7.06 6.13 -14.93
N VAL A 119 -7.87 6.36 -13.91
CA VAL A 119 -7.41 6.47 -12.51
C VAL A 119 -7.89 5.27 -11.71
N PHE A 120 -6.98 4.40 -11.31
CA PHE A 120 -7.31 3.24 -10.48
C PHE A 120 -7.28 3.60 -8.99
N ALA A 121 -8.44 3.62 -8.35
CA ALA A 121 -8.59 3.75 -6.90
C ALA A 121 -9.62 2.72 -6.40
N GLN A 122 -9.17 1.76 -5.60
CA GLN A 122 -9.99 0.63 -5.17
C GLN A 122 -11.09 1.05 -4.21
N GLY A 123 -12.35 0.81 -4.57
CA GLY A 123 -13.49 0.92 -3.67
C GLY A 123 -13.49 -0.17 -2.60
N ILE A 124 -13.56 0.22 -1.33
CA ILE A 124 -13.63 -0.68 -0.17
C ILE A 124 -14.97 -0.46 0.51
N ARG A 125 -15.74 -1.53 0.67
CA ARG A 125 -17.09 -1.55 1.21
C ARG A 125 -17.30 -2.68 2.22
N PRO A 126 -18.42 -2.73 2.94
CA PRO A 126 -18.77 -3.88 3.77
C PRO A 126 -18.72 -5.21 2.98
N PRO A 127 -18.30 -6.32 3.61
CA PRO A 127 -17.97 -6.46 5.02
C PRO A 127 -16.52 -6.06 5.41
N THR A 128 -15.69 -5.60 4.46
CA THR A 128 -14.28 -5.24 4.71
C THR A 128 -14.15 -4.03 5.64
N VAL A 129 -15.11 -3.12 5.58
CA VAL A 129 -15.23 -1.95 6.47
C VAL A 129 -16.65 -1.89 7.05
N ALA A 130 -16.84 -1.14 8.13
CA ALA A 130 -18.16 -0.97 8.75
C ALA A 130 -19.15 -0.27 7.79
N PRO A 131 -20.45 -0.56 7.88
CA PRO A 131 -21.49 0.18 7.16
C PRO A 131 -21.36 1.70 7.36
N GLY A 132 -21.59 2.48 6.30
CA GLY A 132 -21.45 3.93 6.33
C GLY A 132 -20.01 4.46 6.30
N THR A 133 -18.99 3.58 6.17
CA THR A 133 -17.58 3.96 6.13
C THR A 133 -16.86 3.50 4.86
N SER A 134 -17.63 3.25 3.79
CA SER A 134 -17.07 2.89 2.49
C SER A 134 -16.13 3.98 1.99
N ARG A 135 -15.04 3.58 1.38
CA ARG A 135 -13.95 4.49 1.02
C ARG A 135 -13.22 4.06 -0.24
N LEU A 136 -12.62 5.00 -0.92
CA LEU A 136 -11.58 4.68 -1.90
C LEU A 136 -10.24 4.48 -1.17
N ARG A 137 -9.55 3.40 -1.48
CA ARG A 137 -8.17 3.17 -1.06
C ARG A 137 -7.25 3.64 -2.18
N ILE A 138 -6.70 4.82 -2.02
CA ILE A 138 -5.75 5.38 -2.97
C ILE A 138 -4.35 4.96 -2.53
N THR A 139 -3.61 4.31 -3.42
CA THR A 139 -2.25 3.84 -3.14
C THR A 139 -1.28 4.52 -4.10
N LEU A 140 -0.35 5.28 -3.55
CA LEU A 140 0.65 5.99 -4.32
C LEU A 140 1.94 5.18 -4.45
N MET A 141 2.70 5.47 -5.50
CA MET A 141 4.02 4.90 -5.77
C MET A 141 5.06 5.99 -5.91
N ALA A 142 6.31 5.66 -5.63
CA ALA A 142 7.45 6.55 -5.83
C ALA A 142 7.65 6.92 -7.31
N THR A 143 7.19 6.06 -8.22
CA THR A 143 7.30 6.24 -9.68
C THR A 143 6.18 7.09 -10.29
N HIS A 144 5.18 7.49 -9.52
CA HIS A 144 4.22 8.47 -10.01
C HIS A 144 4.92 9.81 -10.23
N THR A 145 4.73 10.37 -11.42
CA THR A 145 5.22 11.71 -11.76
C THR A 145 4.24 12.77 -11.29
N ARG A 146 4.67 14.03 -11.28
CA ARG A 146 3.79 15.16 -10.99
C ARG A 146 2.59 15.20 -11.94
N ASP A 147 2.81 14.96 -13.23
CA ASP A 147 1.76 14.96 -14.25
C ASP A 147 0.72 13.86 -13.98
N HIS A 148 1.14 12.69 -13.47
CA HIS A 148 0.21 11.64 -13.05
C HIS A 148 -0.69 12.11 -11.90
N ILE A 149 -0.14 12.84 -10.93
CA ILE A 149 -0.90 13.35 -9.78
C ILE A 149 -1.86 14.46 -10.21
N GLU A 150 -1.41 15.42 -11.03
CA GLU A 150 -2.26 16.50 -11.55
C GLU A 150 -3.41 15.94 -12.40
N ARG A 151 -3.13 14.96 -13.27
CA ARG A 151 -4.17 14.28 -14.03
C ARG A 151 -5.17 13.59 -13.12
N ALA A 152 -4.71 12.89 -12.09
CA ALA A 152 -5.58 12.23 -11.13
C ALA A 152 -6.48 13.25 -10.41
N LEU A 153 -5.94 14.39 -9.96
CA LEU A 153 -6.71 15.45 -9.31
C LEU A 153 -7.82 15.98 -10.20
N LYS A 154 -7.52 16.23 -11.48
CA LYS A 154 -8.52 16.67 -12.46
C LYS A 154 -9.65 15.64 -12.61
N VAL A 155 -9.32 14.36 -12.74
CA VAL A 155 -10.29 13.28 -12.85
C VAL A 155 -11.14 13.16 -11.57
N PHE A 156 -10.55 13.31 -10.39
CA PHE A 156 -11.29 13.34 -9.13
C PHE A 156 -12.29 14.48 -9.07
N GLU A 157 -11.93 15.67 -9.57
CA GLU A 157 -12.83 16.82 -9.65
C GLU A 157 -14.02 16.56 -10.59
N GLU A 158 -13.74 16.07 -11.81
CA GLU A 158 -14.76 15.76 -12.82
C GLU A 158 -15.74 14.68 -12.33
N VAL A 159 -15.25 13.58 -11.78
CA VAL A 159 -16.09 12.49 -11.28
C VAL A 159 -16.92 12.93 -10.08
N ARG A 160 -16.36 13.76 -9.19
CA ARG A 160 -17.12 14.30 -8.05
C ARG A 160 -18.34 15.11 -8.48
N ALA A 161 -18.22 15.86 -9.56
CA ALA A 161 -19.32 16.66 -10.07
C ALA A 161 -20.48 15.81 -10.66
N ALA A 162 -20.18 14.54 -11.00
CA ALA A 162 -21.12 13.60 -11.64
C ALA A 162 -21.78 12.60 -10.65
N VAL A 163 -21.34 12.53 -9.38
CA VAL A 163 -21.79 11.58 -8.35
C VAL A 163 -22.38 12.29 -7.14
#